data_c5a42cea856455fa8a9c1db0c4fa6488
#
_entry.id   c5a42cea856455fa8a9c1db0c4fa6488
#
_cell.length_a   1.000
_cell.length_b   1.000
_cell.length_c   1.000
_cell.angle_alpha   90.00
_cell.angle_beta   90.00
_cell.angle_gamma   90.00
#
_symmetry.space_group_name_H-M   'P 1'
#
loop_
_entity.id
_entity.type
_entity.pdbx_description
1 polymer ?
#
loop_
_entity_poly.entity_id
_entity_poly.type
_entity_poly.pdbx_seq_one_letter_code
_entity_poly.pdbx_strand_id
1 'polypeptide(L)'
;IPVGKWEALGCKSLRKKFPGLIRKIGADGYMNPEDSRTGDYLAGICREITHRYHVDGIHLDYIRYPETWKIKVSRDQGRNYITRIVEKIHNAVKSEKPWVKMSCSPVGKYDDLSRYWSHGWNANTKVCQDAQGWLRDGLMDELFPMMYFRGENFYPFAIDWQEQSHGKIVVPGLGIYFLDPKEGK
;
A
#
# COMPACT_ATOMS: atom_id res chain seq x y z
N ILE A 1 -6.27 -5.51 -3.47
CA ILE A 1 -4.96 -6.14 -3.70
C ILE A 1 -5.06 -6.95 -4.98
N PRO A 2 -4.33 -6.59 -6.04
CA PRO A 2 -4.43 -7.24 -7.34
C PRO A 2 -3.87 -8.67 -7.30
N VAL A 3 -4.48 -9.56 -8.09
CA VAL A 3 -4.00 -10.93 -8.30
C VAL A 3 -3.56 -11.12 -9.75
N GLY A 4 -4.09 -10.31 -10.66
CA GLY A 4 -3.83 -10.36 -12.09
C GLY A 4 -5.11 -10.48 -12.91
N LYS A 5 -4.96 -10.79 -14.21
CA LYS A 5 -6.11 -10.97 -15.09
C LYS A 5 -7.01 -12.11 -14.59
N TRP A 6 -8.33 -11.90 -14.63
CA TRP A 6 -9.32 -12.84 -14.10
C TRP A 6 -9.17 -14.25 -14.68
N GLU A 7 -8.80 -14.35 -15.95
CA GLU A 7 -8.60 -15.63 -16.64
C GLU A 7 -7.17 -16.18 -16.52
N ALA A 8 -6.26 -15.46 -15.85
CA ALA A 8 -4.90 -15.95 -15.62
C ALA A 8 -4.90 -17.15 -14.66
N LEU A 9 -3.89 -18.00 -14.76
CA LEU A 9 -3.75 -19.22 -13.95
C LEU A 9 -3.81 -18.91 -12.46
N GLY A 10 -3.08 -17.89 -11.99
CA GLY A 10 -3.06 -17.48 -10.58
C GLY A 10 -4.45 -17.14 -10.03
N CYS A 11 -5.24 -16.34 -10.76
CA CYS A 11 -6.62 -16.04 -10.39
C CYS A 11 -7.49 -17.30 -10.36
N LYS A 12 -7.37 -18.18 -11.37
CA LYS A 12 -8.15 -19.43 -11.41
C LYS A 12 -7.80 -20.34 -10.24
N SER A 13 -6.52 -20.50 -9.95
CA SER A 13 -6.04 -21.35 -8.85
C SER A 13 -6.49 -20.82 -7.48
N LEU A 14 -6.36 -19.51 -7.23
CA LEU A 14 -6.77 -18.89 -5.98
C LEU A 14 -8.29 -18.96 -5.78
N ARG A 15 -9.09 -18.76 -6.83
CA ARG A 15 -10.56 -18.91 -6.75
C ARG A 15 -10.97 -20.33 -6.40
N LYS A 16 -10.26 -21.33 -6.93
CA LYS A 16 -10.50 -22.73 -6.59
C LYS A 16 -10.12 -23.02 -5.14
N LYS A 17 -8.97 -22.53 -4.70
CA LYS A 17 -8.45 -22.78 -3.34
C LYS A 17 -9.23 -22.02 -2.27
N PHE A 18 -9.65 -20.79 -2.58
CA PHE A 18 -10.35 -19.89 -1.66
C PHE A 18 -11.62 -19.31 -2.31
N PRO A 19 -12.71 -20.10 -2.37
CA PRO A 19 -13.97 -19.62 -2.96
C PRO A 19 -14.45 -18.32 -2.31
N GLY A 20 -14.86 -17.35 -3.15
CA GLY A 20 -15.35 -16.05 -2.70
C GLY A 20 -14.29 -15.03 -2.31
N LEU A 21 -13.02 -15.42 -2.16
CA LEU A 21 -11.94 -14.50 -1.77
C LEU A 21 -11.56 -13.52 -2.86
N ILE A 22 -11.58 -13.96 -4.11
CA ILE A 22 -11.19 -13.13 -5.26
C ILE A 22 -12.44 -12.55 -5.92
N ARG A 23 -12.48 -11.23 -6.08
CA ARG A 23 -13.53 -10.51 -6.79
C ARG A 23 -13.06 -10.06 -8.16
N LYS A 24 -13.94 -10.17 -9.14
CA LYS A 24 -13.71 -9.65 -10.50
C LYS A 24 -14.09 -8.16 -10.56
N ILE A 25 -13.18 -7.35 -11.07
CA ILE A 25 -13.43 -5.94 -11.39
C ILE A 25 -12.88 -5.69 -12.79
N GLY A 26 -13.77 -5.40 -13.74
CA GLY A 26 -13.37 -5.34 -15.14
C GLY A 26 -12.79 -6.68 -15.62
N ALA A 27 -11.60 -6.66 -16.15
CA ALA A 27 -10.87 -7.86 -16.62
C ALA A 27 -9.94 -8.47 -15.56
N ASP A 28 -9.85 -7.88 -14.37
CA ASP A 28 -8.87 -8.25 -13.35
C ASP A 28 -9.53 -8.90 -12.12
N GLY A 29 -8.74 -9.70 -11.41
CA GLY A 29 -9.09 -10.29 -10.13
C GLY A 29 -8.38 -9.61 -8.97
N TYR A 30 -9.10 -9.35 -7.89
CA TYR A 30 -8.59 -8.69 -6.70
C TYR A 30 -8.97 -9.48 -5.44
N MET A 31 -8.03 -9.67 -4.53
CA MET A 31 -8.33 -10.17 -3.19
C MET A 31 -9.23 -9.19 -2.46
N ASN A 32 -10.25 -9.72 -1.79
CA ASN A 32 -11.18 -8.93 -0.99
C ASN A 32 -10.49 -8.49 0.33
N PRO A 33 -10.24 -7.18 0.56
CA PRO A 33 -9.62 -6.74 1.81
C PRO A 33 -10.48 -6.96 3.05
N GLU A 34 -11.79 -7.05 2.87
CA GLU A 34 -12.77 -7.26 3.96
C GLU A 34 -12.77 -8.70 4.48
N ASP A 35 -12.19 -9.63 3.73
CA ASP A 35 -12.09 -11.04 4.10
C ASP A 35 -10.76 -11.30 4.84
N SER A 36 -10.83 -11.79 6.07
CA SER A 36 -9.64 -12.05 6.90
C SER A 36 -8.63 -13.00 6.26
N ARG A 37 -9.10 -13.92 5.40
CA ARG A 37 -8.24 -14.86 4.66
C ARG A 37 -7.26 -14.16 3.72
N THR A 38 -7.57 -12.93 3.27
CA THR A 38 -6.63 -12.12 2.48
C THR A 38 -5.35 -11.84 3.26
N GLY A 39 -5.49 -11.37 4.50
CA GLY A 39 -4.35 -11.12 5.37
C GLY A 39 -3.58 -12.38 5.72
N ASP A 40 -4.28 -13.47 6.02
CA ASP A 40 -3.65 -14.76 6.35
C ASP A 40 -2.82 -15.31 5.19
N TYR A 41 -3.37 -15.23 3.97
CA TYR A 41 -2.67 -15.69 2.76
C TYR A 41 -1.42 -14.86 2.46
N LEU A 42 -1.53 -13.53 2.51
CA LEU A 42 -0.39 -12.64 2.25
C LEU A 42 0.68 -12.74 3.35
N ALA A 43 0.28 -12.83 4.60
CA ALA A 43 1.19 -13.08 5.71
C ALA A 43 1.95 -14.40 5.55
N GLY A 44 1.27 -15.45 5.10
CA GLY A 44 1.89 -16.73 4.81
C GLY A 44 2.96 -16.65 3.73
N ILE A 45 2.70 -15.91 2.63
CA ILE A 45 3.69 -15.69 1.56
C ILE A 45 4.90 -14.91 2.10
N CYS A 46 4.67 -13.81 2.80
CA CYS A 46 5.75 -12.97 3.33
C CYS A 46 6.59 -13.72 4.36
N ARG A 47 5.96 -14.54 5.22
CA ARG A 47 6.66 -15.43 6.13
C ARG A 47 7.54 -16.41 5.40
N GLU A 48 7.03 -17.10 4.37
CA GLU A 48 7.78 -18.06 3.58
C GLU A 48 9.00 -17.42 2.91
N ILE A 49 8.83 -16.24 2.32
CA ILE A 49 9.94 -15.49 1.71
C ILE A 49 10.99 -15.14 2.77
N THR A 50 10.57 -14.59 3.90
CA THR A 50 11.46 -14.20 5.00
C THR A 50 12.20 -15.39 5.57
N HIS A 51 11.52 -16.53 5.71
CA HIS A 51 12.12 -17.77 6.22
C HIS A 51 13.18 -18.34 5.26
N ARG A 52 12.83 -18.45 3.96
CA ARG A 52 13.64 -19.19 2.97
C ARG A 52 14.79 -18.37 2.38
N TYR A 53 14.67 -17.04 2.35
CA TYR A 53 15.63 -16.19 1.66
C TYR A 53 16.33 -15.22 2.61
N HIS A 54 17.56 -14.82 2.25
CA HIS A 54 18.30 -13.77 2.92
C HIS A 54 17.87 -12.41 2.35
N VAL A 55 16.77 -11.90 2.85
CA VAL A 55 16.23 -10.59 2.47
C VAL A 55 16.43 -9.58 3.59
N ASP A 56 16.71 -8.33 3.22
CA ASP A 56 16.87 -7.22 4.16
C ASP A 56 15.54 -6.54 4.47
N GLY A 57 14.57 -6.68 3.58
CA GLY A 57 13.23 -6.09 3.72
C GLY A 57 12.16 -6.80 2.91
N ILE A 58 10.91 -6.55 3.30
CA ILE A 58 9.70 -6.90 2.54
C ILE A 58 9.01 -5.60 2.15
N HIS A 59 8.81 -5.41 0.85
CA HIS A 59 8.12 -4.24 0.31
C HIS A 59 6.70 -4.59 -0.14
N LEU A 60 5.73 -3.82 0.32
CA LEU A 60 4.32 -3.99 -0.04
C LEU A 60 3.91 -2.95 -1.07
N ASP A 61 3.69 -3.38 -2.31
CA ASP A 61 3.06 -2.55 -3.32
C ASP A 61 1.55 -2.81 -3.38
N TYR A 62 0.80 -1.79 -3.76
CA TYR A 62 -0.65 -1.85 -3.96
C TYR A 62 -1.44 -2.37 -2.73
N ILE A 63 -0.97 -2.11 -1.52
CA ILE A 63 -1.63 -2.51 -0.27
C ILE A 63 -2.75 -1.51 0.07
N ARG A 64 -3.86 -1.62 -0.66
CA ARG A 64 -5.00 -0.71 -0.64
C ARG A 64 -6.19 -1.29 -1.38
N TYR A 65 -7.34 -0.63 -1.30
CA TYR A 65 -8.44 -0.92 -2.23
C TYR A 65 -8.07 -0.49 -3.66
N PRO A 66 -8.51 -1.25 -4.69
CA PRO A 66 -8.45 -0.78 -6.07
C PRO A 66 -9.30 0.48 -6.26
N GLU A 67 -8.90 1.35 -7.16
CA GLU A 67 -9.60 2.61 -7.47
C GLU A 67 -11.05 2.38 -7.90
N THR A 68 -11.30 1.30 -8.60
CA THR A 68 -12.61 0.92 -9.13
C THR A 68 -13.47 0.11 -8.16
N TRP A 69 -12.95 -0.19 -6.95
CA TRP A 69 -13.70 -0.92 -5.94
C TRP A 69 -14.74 -0.02 -5.29
N LYS A 70 -16.00 -0.38 -5.39
CA LYS A 70 -17.09 0.31 -4.69
C LYS A 70 -17.06 -0.06 -3.20
N ILE A 71 -16.37 0.75 -2.40
CA ILE A 71 -16.28 0.56 -0.94
C ILE A 71 -17.66 0.86 -0.34
N LYS A 72 -18.29 -0.14 0.30
CA LYS A 72 -19.62 -0.05 0.88
C LYS A 72 -19.62 0.22 2.39
N VAL A 73 -18.47 0.07 3.04
CA VAL A 73 -18.27 0.35 4.46
C VAL A 73 -17.80 1.78 4.67
N SER A 74 -17.80 2.25 5.93
CA SER A 74 -17.19 3.55 6.26
C SER A 74 -15.69 3.57 5.91
N ARG A 75 -15.12 4.76 5.70
CA ARG A 75 -13.70 4.89 5.41
C ARG A 75 -12.82 4.40 6.56
N ASP A 76 -13.25 4.63 7.79
CA ASP A 76 -12.57 4.11 8.99
C ASP A 76 -12.55 2.57 8.99
N GLN A 77 -13.69 1.96 8.72
CA GLN A 77 -13.77 0.51 8.62
C GLN A 77 -12.93 -0.04 7.47
N GLY A 78 -12.91 0.65 6.33
CA GLY A 78 -12.07 0.29 5.19
C GLY A 78 -10.57 0.36 5.54
N ARG A 79 -10.14 1.42 6.23
CA ARG A 79 -8.76 1.54 6.75
C ARG A 79 -8.42 0.43 7.72
N ASN A 80 -9.33 0.10 8.63
CA ASN A 80 -9.13 -1.00 9.56
C ASN A 80 -8.92 -2.35 8.86
N TYR A 81 -9.64 -2.64 7.77
CA TYR A 81 -9.43 -3.86 7.01
C TYR A 81 -8.04 -3.91 6.37
N ILE A 82 -7.59 -2.83 5.74
CA ILE A 82 -6.25 -2.78 5.14
C ILE A 82 -5.18 -2.85 6.23
N THR A 83 -5.32 -2.10 7.31
CA THR A 83 -4.36 -2.10 8.43
C THR A 83 -4.22 -3.49 9.05
N ARG A 84 -5.30 -4.23 9.25
CA ARG A 84 -5.24 -5.62 9.73
C ARG A 84 -4.43 -6.56 8.82
N ILE A 85 -4.50 -6.33 7.50
CA ILE A 85 -3.67 -7.08 6.56
C ILE A 85 -2.19 -6.74 6.78
N VAL A 86 -1.87 -5.46 6.91
CA VAL A 86 -0.50 -5.00 7.17
C VAL A 86 0.02 -5.53 8.50
N GLU A 87 -0.78 -5.50 9.56
CA GLU A 87 -0.45 -6.07 10.88
C GLU A 87 -0.13 -7.56 10.80
N LYS A 88 -0.94 -8.35 10.10
CA LYS A 88 -0.70 -9.78 9.93
C LYS A 88 0.62 -10.05 9.19
N ILE A 89 0.90 -9.28 8.14
CA ILE A 89 2.15 -9.40 7.39
C ILE A 89 3.35 -9.00 8.27
N HIS A 90 3.26 -7.84 8.93
CA HIS A 90 4.28 -7.36 9.85
C HIS A 90 4.62 -8.41 10.91
N ASN A 91 3.61 -8.93 11.60
CA ASN A 91 3.81 -9.92 12.65
C ASN A 91 4.42 -11.22 12.10
N ALA A 92 4.01 -11.66 10.93
CA ALA A 92 4.56 -12.83 10.28
C ALA A 92 6.05 -12.65 9.90
N VAL A 93 6.43 -11.48 9.37
CA VAL A 93 7.80 -11.17 9.00
C VAL A 93 8.69 -11.02 10.24
N LYS A 94 8.23 -10.22 11.21
CA LYS A 94 9.02 -9.92 12.43
C LYS A 94 9.18 -11.15 13.35
N SER A 95 8.23 -12.08 13.34
CA SER A 95 8.37 -13.35 14.06
C SER A 95 9.44 -14.27 13.47
N GLU A 96 9.67 -14.21 12.16
CA GLU A 96 10.74 -15.00 11.51
C GLU A 96 12.11 -14.32 11.67
N LYS A 97 12.18 -13.02 11.36
CA LYS A 97 13.42 -12.22 11.41
C LYS A 97 13.12 -10.79 11.84
N PRO A 98 13.28 -10.45 13.12
CA PRO A 98 12.90 -9.12 13.66
C PRO A 98 13.60 -7.94 12.98
N TRP A 99 14.79 -8.15 12.41
CA TRP A 99 15.57 -7.11 11.74
C TRP A 99 15.15 -6.81 10.30
N VAL A 100 14.35 -7.69 9.67
CA VAL A 100 13.87 -7.47 8.28
C VAL A 100 12.95 -6.26 8.26
N LYS A 101 13.27 -5.30 7.39
CA LYS A 101 12.53 -4.04 7.26
C LYS A 101 11.20 -4.24 6.56
N MET A 102 10.21 -3.48 6.99
CA MET A 102 8.91 -3.40 6.33
C MET A 102 8.76 -2.05 5.63
N SER A 103 8.39 -2.06 4.37
CA SER A 103 8.16 -0.84 3.59
C SER A 103 6.97 -0.96 2.64
N CYS A 104 6.45 0.16 2.16
CA CYS A 104 5.44 0.15 1.11
C CYS A 104 5.53 1.39 0.20
N SER A 105 4.90 1.28 -0.99
CA SER A 105 4.70 2.38 -1.93
C SER A 105 3.26 2.91 -1.84
N PRO A 106 2.97 3.87 -0.94
CA PRO A 106 1.65 4.45 -0.86
C PRO A 106 1.38 5.44 -2.00
N VAL A 107 0.11 5.75 -2.21
CA VAL A 107 -0.31 6.86 -3.08
C VAL A 107 0.33 8.15 -2.58
N GLY A 108 0.89 8.93 -3.50
CA GLY A 108 1.71 10.09 -3.17
C GLY A 108 1.01 11.21 -2.41
N LYS A 109 -0.31 11.35 -2.55
CA LYS A 109 -1.13 12.24 -1.72
C LYS A 109 -1.74 11.40 -0.60
N TYR A 110 -1.37 11.67 0.65
CA TYR A 110 -1.94 10.94 1.77
C TYR A 110 -3.39 11.35 2.03
N ASP A 111 -3.62 12.65 2.26
CA ASP A 111 -4.95 13.23 2.46
C ASP A 111 -5.01 14.66 1.89
N ASP A 112 -6.17 15.31 1.97
CA ASP A 112 -6.30 16.73 1.62
C ASP A 112 -5.58 17.59 2.66
N LEU A 113 -4.89 18.64 2.19
CA LEU A 113 -4.08 19.54 3.02
C LEU A 113 -4.68 20.94 3.01
N SER A 114 -5.51 21.27 4.01
CA SER A 114 -6.14 22.58 4.15
C SER A 114 -5.11 23.72 4.23
N ARG A 115 -3.99 23.49 4.91
CA ARG A 115 -2.88 24.45 5.05
C ARG A 115 -2.33 24.94 3.71
N TYR A 116 -2.36 24.06 2.68
CA TYR A 116 -1.83 24.36 1.35
C TYR A 116 -2.92 24.48 0.28
N TRP A 117 -4.19 24.43 0.68
CA TRP A 117 -5.33 24.37 -0.24
C TRP A 117 -5.22 23.25 -1.29
N SER A 118 -4.53 22.18 -0.91
CA SER A 118 -4.23 21.04 -1.79
C SER A 118 -5.22 19.92 -1.56
N HIS A 119 -6.07 19.69 -2.54
CA HIS A 119 -7.13 18.69 -2.51
C HIS A 119 -6.96 17.67 -3.64
N GLY A 120 -7.72 16.62 -3.60
CA GLY A 120 -7.84 15.70 -4.71
C GLY A 120 -7.93 14.24 -4.32
N TRP A 121 -7.62 13.39 -5.28
CA TRP A 121 -7.62 11.96 -5.08
C TRP A 121 -6.44 11.55 -4.18
N ASN A 122 -6.73 10.93 -3.06
CA ASN A 122 -5.75 10.65 -2.00
C ASN A 122 -5.85 9.21 -1.47
N ALA A 123 -4.81 8.78 -0.73
CA ALA A 123 -4.69 7.45 -0.17
C ALA A 123 -5.73 7.17 0.92
N ASN A 124 -5.87 8.09 1.86
CA ASN A 124 -6.62 7.91 3.09
C ASN A 124 -8.12 7.74 2.84
N THR A 125 -8.71 8.63 2.04
CA THR A 125 -10.17 8.65 1.83
C THR A 125 -10.64 7.86 0.61
N LYS A 126 -9.82 7.71 -0.44
CA LYS A 126 -10.25 7.06 -1.69
C LYS A 126 -9.99 5.57 -1.72
N VAL A 127 -8.85 5.14 -1.18
CA VAL A 127 -8.44 3.72 -1.22
C VAL A 127 -8.11 3.13 0.15
N CYS A 128 -8.43 3.86 1.23
CA CYS A 128 -8.31 3.42 2.62
C CYS A 128 -6.88 2.95 2.99
N GLN A 129 -5.86 3.68 2.51
CA GLN A 129 -4.45 3.37 2.73
C GLN A 129 -3.87 4.33 3.78
N ASP A 130 -3.84 3.91 5.03
CA ASP A 130 -3.37 4.71 6.16
C ASP A 130 -1.85 4.54 6.38
N ALA A 131 -1.05 4.87 5.36
CA ALA A 131 0.38 4.63 5.41
C ALA A 131 1.12 5.51 6.44
N GLN A 132 0.66 6.73 6.71
CA GLN A 132 1.21 7.56 7.80
C GLN A 132 0.91 6.92 9.16
N GLY A 133 -0.29 6.40 9.36
CA GLY A 133 -0.64 5.63 10.56
C GLY A 133 0.25 4.40 10.74
N TRP A 134 0.49 3.62 9.68
CA TRP A 134 1.37 2.44 9.76
C TRP A 134 2.80 2.80 10.12
N LEU A 135 3.30 3.94 9.64
CA LEU A 135 4.64 4.43 10.00
C LEU A 135 4.69 4.86 11.47
N ARG A 136 3.71 5.64 11.92
CA ARG A 136 3.56 6.09 13.32
C ARG A 136 3.51 4.89 14.29
N ASP A 137 2.69 3.90 13.96
CA ASP A 137 2.40 2.75 14.84
C ASP A 137 3.47 1.64 14.73
N GLY A 138 4.51 1.84 13.93
CA GLY A 138 5.65 0.93 13.81
C GLY A 138 5.41 -0.30 12.92
N LEU A 139 4.31 -0.33 12.17
CA LEU A 139 4.03 -1.39 11.20
C LEU A 139 4.89 -1.30 9.94
N MET A 140 5.36 -0.09 9.61
CA MET A 140 6.32 0.18 8.54
C MET A 140 7.57 0.84 9.12
N ASP A 141 8.73 0.44 8.60
CA ASP A 141 10.03 1.05 8.91
C ASP A 141 10.34 2.20 7.94
N GLU A 142 9.86 2.09 6.69
CA GLU A 142 10.16 3.01 5.59
C GLU A 142 8.95 3.16 4.67
N LEU A 143 8.81 4.32 4.04
CA LEU A 143 7.79 4.58 3.00
C LEU A 143 8.41 5.15 1.72
N PHE A 144 7.85 4.75 0.59
CA PHE A 144 8.22 5.23 -0.74
C PHE A 144 6.99 5.79 -1.46
N PRO A 145 6.45 6.96 -1.05
CA PRO A 145 5.23 7.52 -1.65
C PRO A 145 5.40 7.75 -3.14
N MET A 146 4.42 7.33 -3.94
CA MET A 146 4.42 7.49 -5.39
C MET A 146 4.11 8.93 -5.78
N MET A 147 5.08 9.82 -5.61
CA MET A 147 4.98 11.27 -5.80
C MET A 147 5.25 11.67 -7.25
N TYR A 148 4.55 11.04 -8.21
CA TYR A 148 4.73 11.27 -9.64
C TYR A 148 3.97 12.53 -10.09
N PHE A 149 4.28 13.66 -9.45
CA PHE A 149 3.60 14.96 -9.64
C PHE A 149 4.61 16.07 -9.88
N ARG A 150 4.12 17.27 -10.29
CA ARG A 150 4.91 18.50 -10.45
C ARG A 150 4.35 19.63 -9.60
N GLY A 151 5.21 20.57 -9.21
CA GLY A 151 4.84 21.83 -8.59
C GLY A 151 3.93 21.70 -7.37
N GLU A 152 2.82 22.38 -7.38
CA GLU A 152 1.84 22.43 -6.27
C GLU A 152 1.19 21.08 -5.95
N ASN A 153 1.24 20.13 -6.86
CA ASN A 153 0.83 18.77 -6.60
C ASN A 153 1.92 17.91 -5.96
N PHE A 154 3.16 18.39 -5.91
CA PHE A 154 4.29 17.68 -5.32
C PHE A 154 4.68 18.25 -3.95
N TYR A 155 5.08 19.53 -3.91
CA TYR A 155 5.72 20.12 -2.72
C TYR A 155 4.89 20.07 -1.44
N PRO A 156 3.60 20.41 -1.43
CA PRO A 156 2.80 20.36 -0.21
C PRO A 156 2.74 18.95 0.39
N PHE A 157 2.58 17.93 -0.48
CA PHE A 157 2.48 16.55 -0.03
C PHE A 157 3.83 15.96 0.37
N ALA A 158 4.93 16.37 -0.28
CA ALA A 158 6.29 15.98 0.13
C ALA A 158 6.62 16.51 1.53
N ILE A 159 6.22 17.77 1.83
CA ILE A 159 6.38 18.36 3.16
C ILE A 159 5.54 17.60 4.18
N ASP A 160 4.28 17.29 3.87
CA ASP A 160 3.39 16.52 4.74
C ASP A 160 4.00 15.15 5.06
N TRP A 161 4.49 14.43 4.05
CA TRP A 161 5.16 13.14 4.27
C TRP A 161 6.38 13.27 5.19
N GLN A 162 7.16 14.33 5.05
CA GLN A 162 8.32 14.59 5.90
C GLN A 162 7.91 14.92 7.35
N GLU A 163 6.91 15.78 7.52
CA GLU A 163 6.40 16.16 8.85
C GLU A 163 5.78 14.98 9.60
N GLN A 164 5.13 14.07 8.87
CA GLN A 164 4.49 12.87 9.43
C GLN A 164 5.40 11.63 9.39
N SER A 165 6.71 11.82 9.19
CA SER A 165 7.67 10.70 9.13
C SER A 165 7.94 10.03 10.48
N HIS A 166 7.66 10.71 11.58
CA HIS A 166 7.95 10.24 12.94
C HIS A 166 9.43 9.82 13.13
N GLY A 167 10.34 10.52 12.45
CA GLY A 167 11.79 10.23 12.49
C GLY A 167 12.21 9.00 11.69
N LYS A 168 11.33 8.43 10.88
CA LYS A 168 11.62 7.30 10.00
C LYS A 168 11.92 7.75 8.57
N ILE A 169 12.37 6.82 7.74
CA ILE A 169 12.75 7.10 6.36
C ILE A 169 11.50 7.22 5.49
N VAL A 170 11.37 8.35 4.80
CA VAL A 170 10.40 8.55 3.74
C VAL A 170 11.11 9.06 2.49
N VAL A 171 11.02 8.31 1.40
CA VAL A 171 11.68 8.62 0.13
C VAL A 171 10.64 8.80 -0.97
N PRO A 172 10.32 10.04 -1.37
CA PRO A 172 9.37 10.29 -2.45
C PRO A 172 9.85 9.70 -3.78
N GLY A 173 9.00 8.92 -4.43
CA GLY A 173 9.22 8.45 -5.80
C GLY A 173 9.00 9.56 -6.81
N LEU A 174 9.97 9.81 -7.68
CA LEU A 174 9.90 10.88 -8.67
C LEU A 174 9.49 10.37 -10.06
N GLY A 175 8.59 11.09 -10.72
CA GLY A 175 8.15 10.79 -12.09
C GLY A 175 9.11 11.31 -13.15
N ILE A 176 10.35 10.87 -13.13
CA ILE A 176 11.41 11.37 -14.04
C ILE A 176 11.09 11.19 -15.52
N TYR A 177 10.24 10.23 -15.87
CA TYR A 177 9.87 9.93 -17.26
C TYR A 177 9.03 11.04 -17.94
N PHE A 178 8.44 11.97 -17.18
CA PHE A 178 7.73 13.13 -17.71
C PHE A 178 8.43 14.47 -17.40
N LEU A 179 9.59 14.43 -16.76
CA LEU A 179 10.39 15.63 -16.54
C LEU A 179 11.26 15.91 -17.75
N ASP A 180 11.22 17.15 -18.27
CA ASP A 180 12.22 17.57 -19.26
C ASP A 180 13.60 17.50 -18.60
N PRO A 181 14.65 16.98 -19.28
CA PRO A 181 16.01 17.01 -18.78
C PRO A 181 16.52 18.41 -18.39
N LYS A 182 15.91 19.47 -18.93
CA LYS A 182 16.19 20.86 -18.58
C LYS A 182 15.46 21.33 -17.30
N GLU A 183 14.35 20.70 -16.94
CA GLU A 183 13.57 21.00 -15.73
C GLU A 183 14.03 20.19 -14.51
N GLY A 184 14.81 19.13 -14.72
CA GLY A 184 15.32 18.24 -13.68
C GLY A 184 16.62 18.70 -13.00
N LYS A 185 16.96 19.99 -13.12
CA LYS A 185 18.12 20.59 -12.47
C LYS A 185 17.72 21.33 -11.21
#